data_98a5fe53b90fdf2118f279604b25d6fd
#
_entry.id   98a5fe53b90fdf2118f279604b25d6fd
#
_cell.length_a   1.000
_cell.length_b   1.000
_cell.length_c   1.000
_cell.angle_alpha   90.00
_cell.angle_beta   90.00
_cell.angle_gamma   90.00
#
_symmetry.space_group_name_H-M   'P 1'
#
loop_
_entity.id
_entity.type
_entity.pdbx_description
1 polymer ?
#
loop_
_entity_poly.entity_id
_entity_poly.type
_entity_poly.pdbx_seq_one_letter_code
_entity_poly.pdbx_strand_id
1 'polypeptide(L)'
;VLAVTHTMISRFLEQARAGNYTGFPADGTQVTELTDPVFRKFLGLPETGGGFYVVKLPVYCSFYKAGVRPGDVVESVNGIPLDSKGLIKDPALGPVSANFLFRDSAKPGDTITLGIRRKGKDGSSQPMTLDVKLDRSALEGDLVNPSPFISNPPYRIYGGLVFVPLTGALMGEINKLSKNHPPLNLVEATQKKEDIRKKGVDEIVVFLMALPTQATLGYAQMSPSIVEKVNGVQVKSFKHLNQLLDLPAPGGTHRIEVTQQPYTMYMSQKEAAKADRFIQMRAVPVLRRD
;
A
#
# COMPACT_ATOMS: atom_id res chain seq x y z
N VAL A 1 -22.77 -10.63 -1.54
CA VAL A 1 -22.09 -11.62 -0.69
C VAL A 1 -20.73 -11.87 -1.31
N LEU A 2 -19.65 -11.68 -0.53
CA LEU A 2 -18.29 -12.04 -0.93
C LEU A 2 -18.04 -13.47 -0.41
N ALA A 3 -17.62 -14.36 -1.30
CA ALA A 3 -17.25 -15.72 -0.97
C ALA A 3 -15.81 -16.00 -1.39
N VAL A 4 -15.07 -16.73 -0.56
CA VAL A 4 -13.74 -17.23 -0.89
C VAL A 4 -13.90 -18.53 -1.69
N THR A 5 -13.17 -18.68 -2.79
CA THR A 5 -13.27 -19.87 -3.65
C THR A 5 -12.72 -21.10 -2.93
N HIS A 6 -13.27 -22.28 -3.26
CA HIS A 6 -12.77 -23.56 -2.76
C HIS A 6 -11.27 -23.73 -3.05
N THR A 7 -10.81 -23.31 -4.22
CA THR A 7 -9.40 -23.38 -4.62
C THR A 7 -8.50 -22.60 -3.66
N MET A 8 -8.89 -21.38 -3.28
CA MET A 8 -8.13 -20.59 -2.32
C MET A 8 -8.11 -21.22 -0.92
N ILE A 9 -9.27 -21.74 -0.46
CA ILE A 9 -9.37 -22.40 0.85
C ILE A 9 -8.49 -23.65 0.90
N SER A 10 -8.61 -24.54 -0.09
CA SER A 10 -7.84 -25.78 -0.15
C SER A 10 -6.33 -25.49 -0.14
N ARG A 11 -5.92 -24.54 -0.95
CA ARG A 11 -4.53 -24.13 -1.04
C ARG A 11 -3.99 -23.52 0.25
N PHE A 12 -4.77 -22.66 0.91
CA PHE A 12 -4.42 -22.14 2.23
C PHE A 12 -4.20 -23.28 3.23
N LEU A 13 -5.13 -24.23 3.28
CA LEU A 13 -5.05 -25.38 4.19
C LEU A 13 -3.85 -26.30 3.88
N GLU A 14 -3.54 -26.53 2.60
CA GLU A 14 -2.35 -27.30 2.20
C GLU A 14 -1.06 -26.62 2.69
N GLN A 15 -0.90 -25.33 2.43
CA GLN A 15 0.29 -24.58 2.87
C GLN A 15 0.38 -24.49 4.40
N ALA A 16 -0.74 -24.28 5.07
CA ALA A 16 -0.77 -24.21 6.55
C ALA A 16 -0.39 -25.55 7.18
N ARG A 17 -0.89 -26.68 6.65
CA ARG A 17 -0.53 -28.03 7.10
C ARG A 17 0.92 -28.37 6.84
N ALA A 18 1.49 -27.89 5.73
CA ALA A 18 2.90 -28.07 5.39
C ALA A 18 3.84 -27.17 6.21
N GLY A 19 3.31 -26.27 7.03
CA GLY A 19 4.10 -25.29 7.79
C GLY A 19 4.84 -24.26 6.92
N ASN A 20 4.49 -24.16 5.65
CA ASN A 20 5.14 -23.28 4.65
C ASN A 20 4.12 -22.43 3.91
N TYR A 21 3.55 -21.46 4.62
CA TYR A 21 2.59 -20.54 4.03
C TYR A 21 3.29 -19.43 3.23
N THR A 22 3.25 -19.54 1.90
CA THR A 22 3.81 -18.54 0.97
C THR A 22 2.81 -17.46 0.56
N GLY A 23 1.54 -17.61 0.92
CA GLY A 23 0.46 -16.69 0.55
C GLY A 23 0.03 -16.82 -0.92
N PHE A 24 -0.60 -15.74 -1.39
CA PHE A 24 -1.10 -15.63 -2.78
C PHE A 24 -0.35 -14.52 -3.51
N PRO A 25 -0.10 -14.65 -4.82
CA PRO A 25 0.48 -13.58 -5.61
C PRO A 25 -0.39 -12.33 -5.60
N ALA A 26 0.23 -11.18 -5.80
CA ALA A 26 -0.48 -9.91 -5.92
C ALA A 26 0.22 -9.04 -6.97
N ASP A 27 -0.55 -8.55 -7.92
CA ASP A 27 -0.06 -7.70 -9.01
C ASP A 27 -0.27 -6.19 -8.73
N GLY A 28 -1.29 -5.83 -7.94
CA GLY A 28 -1.60 -4.44 -7.60
C GLY A 28 -2.03 -3.58 -8.80
N THR A 29 -2.36 -4.22 -9.92
CA THR A 29 -2.71 -3.55 -11.17
C THR A 29 -4.12 -2.99 -11.11
N GLN A 30 -4.28 -1.73 -11.48
CA GLN A 30 -5.59 -1.13 -11.72
C GLN A 30 -5.90 -1.21 -13.20
N VAL A 31 -7.03 -1.81 -13.53
CA VAL A 31 -7.46 -2.08 -14.90
C VAL A 31 -8.84 -1.51 -15.18
N THR A 32 -9.15 -1.30 -16.46
CA THR A 32 -10.50 -1.02 -16.92
C THR A 32 -10.88 -1.95 -18.06
N GLU A 33 -12.18 -2.20 -18.18
CA GLU A 33 -12.76 -3.02 -19.24
C GLU A 33 -12.64 -2.33 -20.61
N LEU A 34 -12.68 -3.10 -21.67
CA LEU A 34 -12.60 -2.66 -23.05
C LEU A 34 -13.95 -2.77 -23.79
N THR A 35 -15.03 -2.44 -23.12
CA THR A 35 -16.40 -2.52 -23.65
C THR A 35 -16.76 -1.34 -24.54
N ASP A 36 -16.09 -0.17 -24.38
CA ASP A 36 -16.33 1.02 -25.17
C ASP A 36 -15.66 0.92 -26.56
N PRO A 37 -16.42 0.92 -27.67
CA PRO A 37 -15.88 0.81 -29.02
C PRO A 37 -15.06 2.03 -29.44
N VAL A 38 -15.35 3.22 -28.93
CA VAL A 38 -14.58 4.44 -29.21
C VAL A 38 -13.20 4.35 -28.58
N PHE A 39 -13.14 3.89 -27.32
CA PHE A 39 -11.89 3.67 -26.61
C PHE A 39 -11.05 2.57 -27.29
N ARG A 40 -11.67 1.46 -27.71
CA ARG A 40 -11.00 0.41 -28.49
C ARG A 40 -10.36 0.96 -29.76
N LYS A 41 -11.13 1.74 -30.55
CA LYS A 41 -10.62 2.39 -31.76
C LYS A 41 -9.46 3.35 -31.47
N PHE A 42 -9.56 4.13 -30.40
CA PHE A 42 -8.47 5.01 -29.94
C PHE A 42 -7.19 4.24 -29.62
N LEU A 43 -7.30 3.04 -29.05
CA LEU A 43 -6.18 2.15 -28.76
C LEU A 43 -5.64 1.40 -29.99
N GLY A 44 -6.28 1.52 -31.14
CA GLY A 44 -5.89 0.79 -32.36
C GLY A 44 -6.19 -0.72 -32.24
N LEU A 45 -7.19 -1.09 -31.45
CA LEU A 45 -7.59 -2.49 -31.28
C LEU A 45 -8.60 -2.91 -32.37
N PRO A 46 -8.65 -4.22 -32.71
CA PRO A 46 -9.70 -4.78 -33.56
C PRO A 46 -11.09 -4.48 -32.98
N GLU A 47 -12.11 -4.40 -33.85
CA GLU A 47 -13.51 -4.21 -33.41
C GLU A 47 -13.98 -5.32 -32.49
N THR A 48 -13.54 -6.56 -32.78
CA THR A 48 -13.79 -7.74 -31.94
C THR A 48 -12.54 -8.14 -31.17
N GLY A 49 -12.73 -8.81 -30.04
CA GLY A 49 -11.66 -9.25 -29.17
C GLY A 49 -11.82 -8.70 -27.75
N GLY A 50 -11.03 -9.19 -26.84
CA GLY A 50 -11.15 -8.89 -25.44
C GLY A 50 -9.86 -8.33 -24.85
N GLY A 51 -9.86 -8.30 -23.53
CA GLY A 51 -8.74 -7.85 -22.73
C GLY A 51 -9.15 -6.84 -21.67
N PHE A 52 -8.17 -6.41 -20.92
CA PHE A 52 -8.29 -5.26 -20.02
C PHE A 52 -7.15 -4.26 -20.25
N TYR A 53 -7.49 -3.00 -20.11
CA TYR A 53 -6.52 -1.90 -20.23
C TYR A 53 -5.87 -1.64 -18.88
N VAL A 54 -4.54 -1.56 -18.85
CA VAL A 54 -3.74 -1.27 -17.67
C VAL A 54 -3.72 0.24 -17.43
N VAL A 55 -4.46 0.70 -16.43
CA VAL A 55 -4.52 2.12 -16.05
C VAL A 55 -3.29 2.50 -15.23
N LYS A 56 -2.97 1.70 -14.22
CA LYS A 56 -1.88 1.95 -13.28
C LYS A 56 -1.40 0.65 -12.66
N LEU A 57 -0.11 0.56 -12.37
CA LEU A 57 0.48 -0.53 -11.61
C LEU A 57 1.68 -0.03 -10.80
N PRO A 58 1.96 -0.64 -9.63
CA PRO A 58 3.14 -0.30 -8.83
C PRO A 58 4.43 -0.65 -9.55
N VAL A 59 5.42 0.25 -9.51
CA VAL A 59 6.72 0.03 -10.20
C VAL A 59 7.53 -1.14 -9.61
N TYR A 60 7.17 -1.60 -8.43
CA TYR A 60 7.81 -2.72 -7.74
C TYR A 60 7.05 -4.05 -7.90
N CYS A 61 5.88 -4.08 -8.53
CA CYS A 61 5.10 -5.30 -8.72
C CYS A 61 5.70 -6.21 -9.80
N SER A 62 5.34 -7.50 -9.76
CA SER A 62 5.78 -8.53 -10.71
C SER A 62 5.49 -8.16 -12.16
N PHE A 63 4.32 -7.61 -12.45
CA PHE A 63 3.92 -7.19 -13.80
C PHE A 63 4.82 -6.07 -14.34
N TYR A 64 5.10 -5.04 -13.52
CA TYR A 64 5.99 -3.95 -13.95
C TYR A 64 7.42 -4.44 -14.18
N LYS A 65 7.94 -5.32 -13.31
CA LYS A 65 9.28 -5.94 -13.44
C LYS A 65 9.39 -6.75 -14.73
N ALA A 66 8.32 -7.44 -15.12
CA ALA A 66 8.24 -8.20 -16.36
C ALA A 66 8.09 -7.34 -17.62
N GLY A 67 7.86 -6.04 -17.48
CA GLY A 67 7.77 -5.11 -18.61
C GLY A 67 6.39 -4.60 -18.95
N VAL A 68 5.33 -4.95 -18.19
CA VAL A 68 4.00 -4.35 -18.35
C VAL A 68 4.05 -2.87 -17.95
N ARG A 69 3.35 -2.04 -18.68
CA ARG A 69 3.29 -0.59 -18.47
C ARG A 69 1.85 -0.07 -18.47
N PRO A 70 1.57 1.07 -17.81
CA PRO A 70 0.32 1.78 -18.02
C PRO A 70 0.12 2.07 -19.52
N GLY A 71 -1.07 1.84 -20.02
CA GLY A 71 -1.37 1.95 -21.45
C GLY A 71 -1.37 0.63 -22.21
N ASP A 72 -0.85 -0.47 -21.62
CA ASP A 72 -0.92 -1.78 -22.22
C ASP A 72 -2.34 -2.34 -22.16
N VAL A 73 -2.67 -3.16 -23.14
CA VAL A 73 -3.87 -4.00 -23.14
C VAL A 73 -3.44 -5.45 -22.96
N VAL A 74 -3.90 -6.11 -21.92
CA VAL A 74 -3.69 -7.56 -21.72
C VAL A 74 -4.81 -8.30 -22.44
N GLU A 75 -4.47 -9.07 -23.47
CA GLU A 75 -5.42 -9.78 -24.34
C GLU A 75 -5.55 -11.26 -23.98
N SER A 76 -4.50 -11.85 -23.35
CA SER A 76 -4.51 -13.26 -22.94
C SER A 76 -3.63 -13.53 -21.73
N VAL A 77 -3.93 -14.60 -21.00
CA VAL A 77 -3.11 -15.13 -19.89
C VAL A 77 -2.88 -16.61 -20.15
N ASN A 78 -1.63 -17.07 -20.19
CA ASN A 78 -1.23 -18.43 -20.51
C ASN A 78 -1.86 -18.94 -21.84
N GLY A 79 -1.96 -18.05 -22.83
CA GLY A 79 -2.61 -18.36 -24.11
C GLY A 79 -4.15 -18.37 -24.09
N ILE A 80 -4.79 -18.24 -22.93
CA ILE A 80 -6.25 -18.17 -22.81
C ILE A 80 -6.70 -16.75 -23.12
N PRO A 81 -7.51 -16.51 -24.17
CA PRO A 81 -7.97 -15.20 -24.53
C PRO A 81 -8.98 -14.65 -23.52
N LEU A 82 -8.95 -13.33 -23.32
CA LEU A 82 -9.88 -12.59 -22.48
C LEU A 82 -11.04 -12.05 -23.31
N ASP A 83 -12.24 -11.94 -22.72
CA ASP A 83 -13.35 -11.20 -23.30
C ASP A 83 -13.21 -9.67 -23.05
N SER A 84 -14.17 -8.87 -23.54
CA SER A 84 -14.16 -7.40 -23.39
C SER A 84 -14.28 -6.91 -21.94
N LYS A 85 -14.63 -7.77 -21.02
CA LYS A 85 -14.69 -7.50 -19.58
C LYS A 85 -13.46 -8.04 -18.82
N GLY A 86 -12.48 -8.61 -19.55
CA GLY A 86 -11.30 -9.23 -18.92
C GLY A 86 -11.61 -10.58 -18.26
N LEU A 87 -12.68 -11.26 -18.69
CA LEU A 87 -13.03 -12.59 -18.20
C LEU A 87 -12.44 -13.68 -19.09
N ILE A 88 -12.19 -14.84 -18.52
CA ILE A 88 -11.88 -16.10 -19.21
C ILE A 88 -13.08 -17.04 -19.12
N LYS A 89 -13.21 -17.96 -20.06
CA LYS A 89 -14.20 -19.03 -20.01
C LYS A 89 -13.56 -20.27 -19.38
N ASP A 90 -13.81 -20.48 -18.09
CA ASP A 90 -13.40 -21.71 -17.40
C ASP A 90 -14.40 -22.83 -17.68
N PRO A 91 -13.95 -24.08 -18.01
CA PRO A 91 -14.85 -25.17 -18.33
C PRO A 91 -15.77 -25.60 -17.19
N ALA A 92 -15.35 -25.47 -15.95
CA ALA A 92 -16.11 -25.89 -14.77
C ALA A 92 -16.88 -24.73 -14.11
N LEU A 93 -16.32 -23.51 -14.11
CA LEU A 93 -16.87 -22.36 -13.39
C LEU A 93 -17.62 -21.39 -14.32
N GLY A 94 -17.49 -21.53 -15.64
CA GLY A 94 -18.02 -20.56 -16.59
C GLY A 94 -17.16 -19.30 -16.71
N PRO A 95 -17.76 -18.09 -16.93
CA PRO A 95 -17.00 -16.85 -17.02
C PRO A 95 -16.42 -16.47 -15.66
N VAL A 96 -15.07 -16.40 -15.54
CA VAL A 96 -14.36 -15.98 -14.34
C VAL A 96 -13.34 -14.88 -14.68
N SER A 97 -13.01 -14.04 -13.70
CA SER A 97 -11.98 -13.02 -13.88
C SER A 97 -10.63 -13.64 -14.20
N ALA A 98 -9.85 -13.02 -15.08
CA ALA A 98 -8.48 -13.42 -15.38
C ALA A 98 -7.58 -13.50 -14.11
N ASN A 99 -7.93 -12.76 -13.04
CA ASN A 99 -7.27 -12.85 -11.74
C ASN A 99 -7.24 -14.27 -11.19
N PHE A 100 -8.22 -15.11 -11.56
CA PHE A 100 -8.24 -16.52 -11.19
C PHE A 100 -6.95 -17.24 -11.62
N LEU A 101 -6.40 -16.94 -12.80
CA LEU A 101 -5.21 -17.64 -13.33
C LEU A 101 -3.93 -17.24 -12.60
N PHE A 102 -3.77 -15.98 -12.20
CA PHE A 102 -2.51 -15.50 -11.66
C PHE A 102 -2.56 -15.14 -10.17
N ARG A 103 -3.72 -15.12 -9.55
CA ARG A 103 -3.89 -14.88 -8.12
C ARG A 103 -4.42 -16.10 -7.39
N ASP A 104 -5.55 -16.66 -7.85
CA ASP A 104 -6.28 -17.67 -7.10
C ASP A 104 -5.71 -19.08 -7.33
N SER A 105 -5.27 -19.40 -8.55
CA SER A 105 -4.72 -20.71 -8.92
C SER A 105 -3.19 -20.79 -9.00
N ALA A 106 -2.49 -19.65 -9.03
CA ALA A 106 -1.02 -19.61 -9.09
C ALA A 106 -0.35 -19.42 -7.72
N LYS A 107 0.94 -19.69 -7.55
CA LYS A 107 1.75 -19.51 -6.33
C LYS A 107 2.78 -18.40 -6.53
N PRO A 108 3.22 -17.72 -5.46
CA PRO A 108 4.42 -16.92 -5.54
C PRO A 108 5.59 -17.77 -6.03
N GLY A 109 6.27 -17.30 -7.08
CA GLY A 109 7.33 -18.03 -7.78
C GLY A 109 6.91 -18.69 -9.08
N ASP A 110 5.62 -18.93 -9.31
CA ASP A 110 5.13 -19.44 -10.60
C ASP A 110 5.32 -18.38 -11.70
N THR A 111 5.48 -18.83 -12.92
CA THR A 111 5.54 -17.98 -14.11
C THR A 111 4.27 -18.11 -14.92
N ILE A 112 3.71 -16.98 -15.33
CA ILE A 112 2.61 -16.89 -16.28
C ILE A 112 3.07 -16.14 -17.52
N THR A 113 2.43 -16.41 -18.65
CA THR A 113 2.66 -15.72 -19.90
C THR A 113 1.51 -14.78 -20.20
N LEU A 114 1.79 -13.49 -20.38
CA LEU A 114 0.80 -12.48 -20.76
C LEU A 114 0.94 -12.18 -22.27
N GLY A 115 -0.13 -12.31 -23.03
CA GLY A 115 -0.25 -11.70 -24.35
C GLY A 115 -0.76 -10.28 -24.17
N ILE A 116 0.06 -9.31 -24.53
CA ILE A 116 -0.29 -7.90 -24.40
C ILE A 116 -0.22 -7.19 -25.75
N ARG A 117 -0.87 -6.05 -25.82
CA ARG A 117 -0.76 -5.12 -26.93
C ARG A 117 -0.39 -3.74 -26.43
N ARG A 118 0.63 -3.15 -27.03
CA ARG A 118 1.13 -1.82 -26.67
C ARG A 118 1.00 -0.85 -27.82
N LYS A 119 0.41 0.33 -27.56
CA LYS A 119 0.31 1.40 -28.54
C LYS A 119 1.66 2.09 -28.70
N GLY A 120 2.18 2.11 -29.92
CA GLY A 120 3.38 2.84 -30.29
C GLY A 120 3.16 4.36 -30.41
N LYS A 121 4.25 5.11 -30.49
CA LYS A 121 4.20 6.58 -30.69
C LYS A 121 3.61 6.97 -32.05
N ASP A 122 3.70 6.11 -33.03
CA ASP A 122 3.13 6.24 -34.36
C ASP A 122 1.62 5.93 -34.42
N GLY A 123 1.01 5.59 -33.28
CA GLY A 123 -0.39 5.20 -33.17
C GLY A 123 -0.67 3.74 -33.52
N SER A 124 0.31 2.99 -34.04
CA SER A 124 0.19 1.56 -34.27
C SER A 124 0.11 0.78 -32.94
N SER A 125 -0.54 -0.37 -32.97
CA SER A 125 -0.66 -1.23 -31.79
C SER A 125 0.07 -2.55 -32.06
N GLN A 126 1.12 -2.84 -31.28
CA GLN A 126 1.99 -3.98 -31.46
C GLN A 126 1.70 -5.07 -30.43
N PRO A 127 1.49 -6.33 -30.86
CA PRO A 127 1.37 -7.46 -29.95
C PRO A 127 2.74 -7.82 -29.37
N MET A 128 2.77 -8.23 -28.10
CA MET A 128 3.96 -8.69 -27.40
C MET A 128 3.57 -9.81 -26.43
N THR A 129 4.55 -10.66 -26.12
CA THR A 129 4.40 -11.69 -25.09
C THR A 129 5.40 -11.41 -23.97
N LEU A 130 4.94 -11.46 -22.73
CA LEU A 130 5.75 -11.23 -21.54
C LEU A 130 5.60 -12.39 -20.56
N ASP A 131 6.71 -12.93 -20.10
CA ASP A 131 6.72 -13.91 -19.02
C ASP A 131 6.86 -13.17 -17.68
N VAL A 132 5.92 -13.42 -16.78
CA VAL A 132 5.80 -12.77 -15.48
C VAL A 132 6.02 -13.80 -14.39
N LYS A 133 7.11 -13.67 -13.66
CA LYS A 133 7.32 -14.42 -12.42
C LYS A 133 6.50 -13.78 -11.31
N LEU A 134 5.47 -14.46 -10.85
CA LEU A 134 4.54 -13.98 -9.85
C LEU A 134 5.19 -13.85 -8.47
N ASP A 135 4.91 -12.76 -7.79
CA ASP A 135 5.38 -12.52 -6.43
C ASP A 135 4.31 -11.78 -5.59
N ARG A 136 4.66 -11.37 -4.39
CA ARG A 136 3.81 -10.61 -3.48
C ARG A 136 4.25 -9.16 -3.32
N SER A 137 5.19 -8.71 -4.12
CA SER A 137 5.80 -7.39 -3.95
C SER A 137 4.80 -6.25 -4.04
N ALA A 138 3.69 -6.41 -4.76
CA ALA A 138 2.61 -5.43 -4.78
C ALA A 138 1.96 -5.19 -3.42
N LEU A 139 1.94 -6.19 -2.54
CA LEU A 139 1.45 -6.07 -1.16
C LEU A 139 2.58 -5.69 -0.20
N GLU A 140 3.70 -6.41 -0.27
CA GLU A 140 4.83 -6.27 0.64
C GLU A 140 5.58 -4.96 0.44
N GLY A 141 5.61 -4.46 -0.80
CA GLY A 141 6.20 -3.17 -1.14
C GLY A 141 5.25 -1.99 -1.05
N ASP A 142 4.00 -2.15 -0.65
CA ASP A 142 3.07 -1.03 -0.53
C ASP A 142 3.44 -0.13 0.66
N LEU A 143 3.54 1.19 0.43
CA LEU A 143 3.79 2.16 1.50
C LEU A 143 2.70 2.18 2.56
N VAL A 144 1.50 1.76 2.19
CA VAL A 144 0.35 1.60 3.09
C VAL A 144 -0.12 0.17 2.98
N ASN A 145 0.47 -0.73 3.77
CA ASN A 145 0.13 -2.15 3.73
C ASN A 145 -1.39 -2.34 3.94
N PRO A 146 -2.12 -2.86 2.95
CA PRO A 146 -3.58 -2.93 3.01
C PRO A 146 -4.10 -3.93 4.05
N SER A 147 -3.30 -4.95 4.40
CA SER A 147 -3.73 -6.03 5.29
C SER A 147 -2.60 -6.50 6.20
N PRO A 148 -2.14 -5.68 7.15
CA PRO A 148 -1.17 -6.12 8.10
C PRO A 148 -1.86 -7.01 9.14
N PHE A 149 -1.71 -8.33 9.04
CA PHE A 149 -1.97 -9.24 10.15
C PHE A 149 -0.85 -9.08 11.18
N ILE A 150 -0.83 -7.95 11.85
CA ILE A 150 0.14 -7.67 12.90
C ILE A 150 -0.62 -7.82 14.22
N SER A 151 -0.32 -8.89 14.95
CA SER A 151 -0.88 -9.11 16.30
C SER A 151 -0.50 -7.98 17.28
N ASN A 152 0.63 -7.35 17.02
CA ASN A 152 1.18 -6.29 17.85
C ASN A 152 1.66 -5.13 16.97
N PRO A 153 0.81 -4.15 16.62
CA PRO A 153 1.19 -3.04 15.76
C PRO A 153 2.31 -2.20 16.42
N PRO A 154 3.31 -1.76 15.63
CA PRO A 154 4.37 -0.92 16.14
C PRO A 154 3.85 0.46 16.50
N TYR A 155 4.42 1.04 17.57
CA TYR A 155 4.14 2.40 17.99
C TYR A 155 5.30 3.01 18.77
N ARG A 156 5.38 4.33 18.79
CA ARG A 156 6.27 5.11 19.64
C ARG A 156 5.47 6.18 20.37
N ILE A 157 5.62 6.24 21.69
CA ILE A 157 5.21 7.37 22.51
C ILE A 157 6.48 8.14 22.87
N TYR A 158 6.48 9.43 22.60
CA TYR A 158 7.60 10.33 22.93
C TYR A 158 7.06 11.64 23.49
N GLY A 159 7.27 11.87 24.77
CA GLY A 159 6.73 13.04 25.47
C GLY A 159 5.20 13.12 25.48
N GLY A 160 4.51 12.01 25.20
CA GLY A 160 3.05 11.95 25.03
C GLY A 160 2.58 12.07 23.59
N LEU A 161 3.45 12.35 22.63
CA LEU A 161 3.12 12.25 21.19
C LEU A 161 3.16 10.78 20.77
N VAL A 162 2.10 10.32 20.11
CA VAL A 162 1.96 8.91 19.67
C VAL A 162 2.19 8.84 18.17
N PHE A 163 3.18 8.05 17.76
CA PHE A 163 3.53 7.83 16.37
C PHE A 163 3.33 6.37 15.99
N VAL A 164 2.80 6.12 14.78
CA VAL A 164 2.53 4.80 14.22
C VAL A 164 2.80 4.80 12.72
N PRO A 165 3.13 3.65 12.11
CA PRO A 165 3.11 3.56 10.65
C PRO A 165 1.69 3.62 10.10
N LEU A 166 1.51 4.24 8.93
CA LEU A 166 0.25 4.28 8.23
C LEU A 166 -0.03 2.92 7.57
N THR A 167 -1.11 2.29 7.98
CA THR A 167 -1.56 1.01 7.42
C THR A 167 -2.99 1.10 6.92
N GLY A 168 -3.40 0.18 6.04
CA GLY A 168 -4.79 0.09 5.60
C GLY A 168 -5.78 -0.15 6.75
N ALA A 169 -5.38 -0.96 7.74
CA ALA A 169 -6.16 -1.19 8.95
C ALA A 169 -6.35 0.11 9.75
N LEU A 170 -5.27 0.87 9.97
CA LEU A 170 -5.35 2.17 10.64
C LEU A 170 -6.26 3.15 9.88
N MET A 171 -6.12 3.23 8.54
CA MET A 171 -7.00 4.05 7.71
C MET A 171 -8.47 3.63 7.84
N GLY A 172 -8.74 2.33 7.90
CA GLY A 172 -10.09 1.80 8.13
C GLY A 172 -10.68 2.26 9.47
N GLU A 173 -9.91 2.21 10.55
CA GLU A 173 -10.35 2.67 11.88
C GLU A 173 -10.51 4.20 11.92
N ILE A 174 -9.58 4.96 11.35
CA ILE A 174 -9.71 6.43 11.25
C ILE A 174 -10.98 6.79 10.47
N ASN A 175 -11.24 6.11 9.36
CA ASN A 175 -12.44 6.34 8.55
C ASN A 175 -13.74 6.09 9.34
N LYS A 176 -13.81 5.01 10.11
CA LYS A 176 -14.96 4.71 10.98
C LYS A 176 -15.14 5.79 12.06
N LEU A 177 -14.06 6.14 12.76
CA LEU A 177 -14.10 7.14 13.84
C LEU A 177 -14.48 8.53 13.33
N SER A 178 -14.06 8.89 12.11
CA SER A 178 -14.40 10.16 11.46
C SER A 178 -15.74 10.13 10.70
N LYS A 179 -16.57 9.12 10.91
CA LYS A 179 -17.88 8.95 10.25
C LYS A 179 -17.77 9.03 8.71
N ASN A 180 -16.80 8.35 8.15
CA ASN A 180 -16.45 8.31 6.72
C ASN A 180 -15.93 9.65 6.14
N HIS A 181 -15.36 10.51 6.99
CA HIS A 181 -14.69 11.75 6.60
C HIS A 181 -13.22 11.73 7.09
N PRO A 182 -12.37 10.83 6.58
CA PRO A 182 -10.99 10.73 7.04
C PRO A 182 -10.21 12.01 6.71
N PRO A 183 -9.16 12.35 7.46
CA PRO A 183 -8.32 13.50 7.20
C PRO A 183 -7.75 13.49 5.78
N LEU A 184 -7.92 14.59 5.07
CA LEU A 184 -7.58 14.69 3.64
C LEU A 184 -6.11 14.41 3.35
N ASN A 185 -5.20 14.86 4.22
CA ASN A 185 -3.77 14.59 4.12
C ASN A 185 -3.43 13.09 4.11
N LEU A 186 -4.14 12.28 4.90
CA LEU A 186 -3.96 10.82 4.91
C LEU A 186 -4.53 10.17 3.65
N VAL A 187 -5.70 10.63 3.19
CA VAL A 187 -6.30 10.17 1.92
C VAL A 187 -5.37 10.48 0.75
N GLU A 188 -4.89 11.71 0.67
CA GLU A 188 -3.97 12.15 -0.38
C GLU A 188 -2.68 11.32 -0.39
N ALA A 189 -2.11 11.02 0.78
CA ALA A 189 -0.92 10.19 0.89
C ALA A 189 -1.14 8.76 0.38
N THR A 190 -2.31 8.17 0.65
CA THR A 190 -2.64 6.83 0.13
C THR A 190 -2.81 6.81 -1.39
N GLN A 191 -3.25 7.92 -1.98
CA GLN A 191 -3.40 8.06 -3.44
C GLN A 191 -2.07 8.35 -4.14
N LYS A 192 -1.20 9.18 -3.52
CA LYS A 192 0.09 9.62 -4.06
C LYS A 192 1.29 8.80 -3.56
N LYS A 193 1.06 7.60 -3.06
CA LYS A 193 2.09 6.75 -2.46
C LYS A 193 3.31 6.50 -3.36
N GLU A 194 3.12 6.41 -4.69
CA GLU A 194 4.23 6.26 -5.64
C GLU A 194 5.12 7.51 -5.71
N ASP A 195 4.54 8.71 -5.63
CA ASP A 195 5.31 9.95 -5.63
C ASP A 195 6.04 10.17 -4.30
N ILE A 196 5.43 9.71 -3.19
CA ILE A 196 6.07 9.69 -1.88
C ILE A 196 7.27 8.74 -1.88
N ARG A 197 7.12 7.55 -2.49
CA ARG A 197 8.21 6.58 -2.64
C ARG A 197 9.37 7.12 -3.47
N LYS A 198 9.09 7.82 -4.57
CA LYS A 198 10.14 8.46 -5.40
C LYS A 198 10.98 9.48 -4.63
N LYS A 199 10.44 10.05 -3.53
CA LYS A 199 11.18 10.93 -2.61
C LYS A 199 12.03 10.16 -1.59
N GLY A 200 12.12 8.82 -1.70
CA GLY A 200 12.92 7.97 -0.81
C GLY A 200 12.27 7.68 0.53
N VAL A 201 10.94 7.68 0.58
CA VAL A 201 10.16 7.25 1.75
C VAL A 201 9.76 5.79 1.54
N ASP A 202 10.09 4.94 2.50
CA ASP A 202 9.80 3.50 2.47
C ASP A 202 8.56 3.15 3.30
N GLU A 203 8.17 4.02 4.24
CA GLU A 203 7.01 3.84 5.09
C GLU A 203 6.48 5.20 5.56
N ILE A 204 5.18 5.42 5.48
CA ILE A 204 4.54 6.66 5.94
C ILE A 204 4.32 6.56 7.45
N VAL A 205 4.82 7.55 8.20
CA VAL A 205 4.63 7.63 9.64
C VAL A 205 3.60 8.70 9.98
N VAL A 206 2.68 8.35 10.86
CA VAL A 206 1.59 9.21 11.33
C VAL A 206 1.81 9.61 12.78
N PHE A 207 1.73 10.90 13.07
CA PHE A 207 1.40 11.40 14.40
C PHE A 207 -0.10 11.16 14.61
N LEU A 208 -0.43 10.16 15.43
CA LEU A 208 -1.79 9.67 15.57
C LEU A 208 -2.59 10.49 16.58
N MET A 209 -1.99 10.82 17.73
CA MET A 209 -2.64 11.57 18.81
C MET A 209 -1.63 12.12 19.81
N ALA A 210 -2.05 13.11 20.58
CA ALA A 210 -1.34 13.59 21.76
C ALA A 210 -2.04 13.08 23.03
N LEU A 211 -1.30 12.37 23.89
CA LEU A 211 -1.75 12.06 25.23
C LEU A 211 -1.69 13.32 26.10
N PRO A 212 -2.64 13.55 27.00
CA PRO A 212 -2.71 14.78 27.80
C PRO A 212 -1.56 14.83 28.81
N THR A 213 -0.52 15.61 28.47
CA THR A 213 0.63 15.94 29.32
C THR A 213 0.95 17.41 29.21
N GLN A 214 1.78 17.95 30.12
CA GLN A 214 2.25 19.33 30.02
C GLN A 214 3.09 19.56 28.75
N ALA A 215 3.78 18.53 28.29
CA ALA A 215 4.64 18.60 27.09
C ALA A 215 3.86 18.61 25.76
N THR A 216 2.57 18.21 25.77
CA THR A 216 1.73 18.09 24.58
C THR A 216 0.63 19.14 24.46
N LEU A 217 0.67 20.16 25.31
CA LEU A 217 -0.31 21.25 25.25
C LEU A 217 -0.32 21.92 23.88
N GLY A 218 -1.51 22.02 23.27
CA GLY A 218 -1.74 22.62 21.95
C GLY A 218 -1.48 21.70 20.74
N TYR A 219 -0.98 20.46 20.92
CA TYR A 219 -0.68 19.56 19.81
C TYR A 219 -1.82 18.61 19.44
N ALA A 220 -2.85 18.45 20.28
CA ALA A 220 -3.97 17.54 19.99
C ALA A 220 -4.71 17.86 18.68
N GLN A 221 -4.78 19.13 18.29
CA GLN A 221 -5.45 19.58 17.08
C GLN A 221 -4.69 19.25 15.79
N MET A 222 -3.40 18.90 15.90
CA MET A 222 -2.56 18.53 14.74
C MET A 222 -2.68 17.05 14.36
N SER A 223 -3.45 16.27 15.11
CA SER A 223 -3.64 14.82 14.89
C SER A 223 -4.95 14.51 14.18
N PRO A 224 -5.00 13.46 13.35
CA PRO A 224 -3.84 12.74 12.85
C PRO A 224 -3.17 13.44 11.68
N SER A 225 -1.84 13.43 11.62
CA SER A 225 -1.06 14.03 10.53
C SER A 225 0.19 13.22 10.19
N ILE A 226 0.70 13.37 8.95
CA ILE A 226 1.91 12.68 8.51
C ILE A 226 3.12 13.42 9.06
N VAL A 227 4.09 12.65 9.59
CA VAL A 227 5.38 13.19 10.00
C VAL A 227 6.31 13.28 8.79
N GLU A 228 6.75 14.49 8.46
CA GLU A 228 7.61 14.72 7.31
C GLU A 228 9.09 14.74 7.70
N LYS A 229 9.43 15.46 8.77
CA LYS A 229 10.83 15.64 9.20
C LYS A 229 10.98 15.67 10.71
N VAL A 230 12.15 15.26 11.18
CA VAL A 230 12.62 15.49 12.55
C VAL A 230 13.97 16.22 12.46
N ASN A 231 14.08 17.38 13.10
CA ASN A 231 15.27 18.23 13.10
C ASN A 231 15.78 18.57 11.68
N GLY A 232 14.85 18.77 10.73
CA GLY A 232 15.15 19.04 9.32
C GLY A 232 15.48 17.81 8.48
N VAL A 233 15.61 16.61 9.08
CA VAL A 233 15.88 15.35 8.39
C VAL A 233 14.56 14.69 8.00
N GLN A 234 14.39 14.36 6.71
CA GLN A 234 13.20 13.67 6.20
C GLN A 234 13.03 12.29 6.86
N VAL A 235 11.86 12.01 7.38
CA VAL A 235 11.49 10.70 7.91
C VAL A 235 11.22 9.74 6.75
N LYS A 236 11.96 8.62 6.71
CA LYS A 236 11.85 7.62 5.64
C LYS A 236 11.03 6.40 6.04
N SER A 237 10.99 6.08 7.33
CA SER A 237 10.26 4.94 7.88
C SER A 237 10.02 5.12 9.37
N PHE A 238 9.19 4.27 9.97
CA PHE A 238 8.97 4.25 11.42
C PHE A 238 10.26 3.95 12.20
N LYS A 239 11.07 3.01 11.71
CA LYS A 239 12.40 2.74 12.27
C LYS A 239 13.30 3.98 12.22
N HIS A 240 13.28 4.71 11.10
CA HIS A 240 14.08 5.94 10.95
C HIS A 240 13.58 7.05 11.88
N LEU A 241 12.26 7.22 12.08
CA LEU A 241 11.71 8.14 13.09
C LEU A 241 12.27 7.82 14.47
N ASN A 242 12.23 6.53 14.87
CA ASN A 242 12.75 6.11 16.17
C ASN A 242 14.24 6.47 16.34
N GLN A 243 15.05 6.22 15.31
CA GLN A 243 16.46 6.60 15.32
C GLN A 243 16.67 8.11 15.51
N LEU A 244 15.90 8.94 14.79
CA LEU A 244 16.00 10.40 14.89
C LEU A 244 15.58 10.94 16.26
N LEU A 245 14.55 10.35 16.88
CA LEU A 245 14.09 10.74 18.22
C LEU A 245 15.01 10.24 19.36
N ASP A 246 15.77 9.16 19.11
CA ASP A 246 16.72 8.61 20.07
C ASP A 246 18.06 9.38 20.08
N LEU A 247 18.35 10.17 19.05
CA LEU A 247 19.53 11.04 18.99
C LEU A 247 19.39 12.25 19.92
N PRO A 248 20.51 12.83 20.37
CA PRO A 248 20.48 14.11 21.08
C PRO A 248 19.84 15.20 20.21
N ALA A 249 18.83 15.89 20.76
CA ALA A 249 18.16 16.96 20.04
C ALA A 249 19.04 18.23 19.97
N PRO A 250 19.09 18.92 18.83
CA PRO A 250 19.76 20.22 18.73
C PRO A 250 19.22 21.21 19.78
N GLY A 251 20.10 21.76 20.61
CA GLY A 251 19.68 22.65 21.71
C GLY A 251 18.73 22.01 22.73
N GLY A 252 18.71 20.67 22.84
CA GLY A 252 17.85 19.91 23.77
C GLY A 252 16.38 19.85 23.38
N THR A 253 16.01 20.27 22.15
CA THR A 253 14.62 20.29 21.69
C THR A 253 14.50 19.70 20.29
N HIS A 254 13.70 18.65 20.12
CA HIS A 254 13.34 18.14 18.81
C HIS A 254 12.32 19.06 18.13
N ARG A 255 12.56 19.30 16.85
CA ARG A 255 11.63 19.93 15.92
C ARG A 255 11.02 18.84 15.04
N ILE A 256 9.71 18.64 15.15
CA ILE A 256 8.97 17.61 14.40
C ILE A 256 8.03 18.32 13.44
N GLU A 257 8.23 18.14 12.13
CA GLU A 257 7.42 18.75 11.08
C GLU A 257 6.37 17.75 10.60
N VAL A 258 5.12 18.22 10.47
CA VAL A 258 3.95 17.42 10.06
C VAL A 258 3.15 18.13 8.97
N THR A 259 2.29 17.39 8.28
CA THR A 259 1.49 17.92 7.16
C THR A 259 0.34 18.84 7.56
N GLN A 260 -0.05 18.87 8.85
CA GLN A 260 -1.19 19.67 9.33
C GLN A 260 -0.71 20.88 10.14
N GLN A 261 -1.39 22.03 9.92
CA GLN A 261 -1.04 23.28 10.64
C GLN A 261 -1.15 23.10 12.16
N PRO A 262 -0.26 23.75 12.93
CA PRO A 262 0.77 24.73 12.56
C PRO A 262 2.06 24.12 11.96
N TYR A 263 2.05 22.92 11.42
CA TYR A 263 3.12 22.20 10.71
C TYR A 263 4.36 21.81 11.52
N THR A 264 4.55 22.33 12.73
CA THR A 264 5.76 22.05 13.52
C THR A 264 5.42 21.90 14.99
N MET A 265 5.91 20.80 15.58
CA MET A 265 5.91 20.58 17.03
C MET A 265 7.33 20.71 17.57
N TYR A 266 7.45 21.27 18.73
CA TYR A 266 8.71 21.39 19.47
C TYR A 266 8.63 20.59 20.76
N MET A 267 9.51 19.62 20.93
CA MET A 267 9.51 18.73 22.09
C MET A 267 10.86 18.76 22.80
N SER A 268 10.91 19.39 23.97
CA SER A 268 12.09 19.36 24.83
C SER A 268 12.35 17.94 25.30
N GLN A 269 13.58 17.43 25.16
CA GLN A 269 13.96 16.08 25.63
C GLN A 269 13.75 15.92 27.14
N LYS A 270 14.02 16.98 27.91
CA LYS A 270 13.82 16.99 29.36
C LYS A 270 12.35 16.85 29.75
N GLU A 271 11.47 17.60 29.08
CA GLU A 271 10.03 17.54 29.34
C GLU A 271 9.42 16.24 28.78
N ALA A 272 9.89 15.76 27.62
CA ALA A 272 9.51 14.45 27.08
C ALA A 272 9.83 13.34 28.10
N ALA A 273 11.03 13.31 28.65
CA ALA A 273 11.40 12.28 29.63
C ALA A 273 10.54 12.32 30.91
N LYS A 274 10.10 13.51 31.36
CA LYS A 274 9.17 13.62 32.48
C LYS A 274 7.78 13.09 32.12
N ALA A 275 7.27 13.49 30.95
CA ALA A 275 5.97 13.03 30.45
C ALA A 275 5.96 11.52 30.24
N ASP A 276 7.03 10.97 29.69
CA ASP A 276 7.18 9.53 29.45
C ASP A 276 7.12 8.72 30.75
N ARG A 277 7.82 9.16 31.79
CA ARG A 277 7.74 8.53 33.13
C ARG A 277 6.33 8.58 33.72
N PHE A 278 5.66 9.72 33.56
CA PHE A 278 4.28 9.89 34.05
C PHE A 278 3.32 8.93 33.31
N ILE A 279 3.46 8.77 31.99
CA ILE A 279 2.64 7.89 31.17
C ILE A 279 2.90 6.43 31.55
N GLN A 280 4.19 6.05 31.72
CA GLN A 280 4.55 4.67 32.11
C GLN A 280 3.93 4.25 33.45
N MET A 281 3.92 5.16 34.42
CA MET A 281 3.34 4.86 35.74
C MET A 281 1.82 4.75 35.76
N ARG A 282 1.11 5.42 34.84
CA ARG A 282 -0.35 5.56 34.92
C ARG A 282 -1.15 4.91 33.80
N ALA A 283 -0.58 4.75 32.61
CA ALA A 283 -1.35 4.35 31.43
C ALA A 283 -0.69 3.27 30.58
N VAL A 284 0.55 3.48 30.15
CA VAL A 284 1.21 2.62 29.15
C VAL A 284 2.62 2.27 29.62
N PRO A 285 2.86 1.06 30.11
CA PRO A 285 4.16 0.69 30.67
C PRO A 285 5.28 0.62 29.62
N VAL A 286 4.94 0.35 28.36
CA VAL A 286 5.89 0.24 27.25
C VAL A 286 5.63 1.40 26.28
N LEU A 287 6.63 2.28 26.09
CA LEU A 287 6.50 3.47 25.26
C LEU A 287 6.92 3.24 23.79
N ARG A 288 7.49 2.09 23.49
CA ARG A 288 7.92 1.73 22.15
C ARG A 288 7.70 0.25 21.90
N ARG A 289 7.20 -0.03 20.71
CA ARG A 289 7.14 -1.34 20.09
C ARG A 289 7.60 -1.20 18.64
N ASP A 290 8.63 -1.94 18.26
CA ASP A 290 9.16 -1.99 16.89
C ASP A 290 8.49 -3.10 16.08
#